data_e9d4c46e1e236155605147a2e924b6d4
#
_entry.id   e9d4c46e1e236155605147a2e924b6d4
#
_cell.length_a   1.000
_cell.length_b   1.000
_cell.length_c   1.000
_cell.angle_alpha   90.00
_cell.angle_beta   90.00
_cell.angle_gamma   90.00
#
_symmetry.space_group_name_H-M   'P 1'
#
loop_
_entity.id
_entity.type
_entity.pdbx_description
1 polymer ?
#
loop_
_entity_poly.entity_id
_entity_poly.type
_entity_poly.pdbx_seq_one_letter_code
_entity_poly.pdbx_strand_id
1 'polypeptide(L)'
;MQILSHDFRKGYAKLRVNSLDDLWYLNQIIEAGDRVRAKTTRKIKLGEKEEAVKKTITLSIAVEKVEFHKYNNILRIAGKTDEEKEDIPKGSFHTISIDEDSEFTLEKENWPDYLIKRLKEAAEKRYQYLVCVFDREEGYFFLTKNYGYELLTKISGEPEKKEKRAAAKGQFYPEIIKLLGEYAGRFNPERIILASPAFYKEDLAKLVKDGELKKKIVLATCSSVDESAVSEVMKRPELKETLKQSRFWEEINLVEELLIQINKKGMAAYGLKEVKQAVDSGAVEKLLVIDSLIQKKKEEGKFEELNWLMRNTEKSKGEVHIISSEHEGGKKLNGLGGIGAILRFKMEW
;
A
#
# COMPACT_ATOMS: atom_id res chain seq x y z
N MET A 1 11.31 2.83 0.42
CA MET A 1 12.00 3.52 -0.68
C MET A 1 12.91 4.59 -0.13
N GLN A 2 14.03 4.86 -0.77
CA GLN A 2 14.93 5.96 -0.42
C GLN A 2 15.00 6.97 -1.56
N ILE A 3 14.77 8.24 -1.23
CA ILE A 3 14.99 9.35 -2.16
C ILE A 3 16.47 9.75 -2.02
N LEU A 4 17.29 9.45 -3.03
CA LEU A 4 18.71 9.72 -3.02
C LEU A 4 19.01 11.21 -3.33
N SER A 5 18.26 11.76 -4.30
CA SER A 5 18.27 13.18 -4.64
C SER A 5 17.00 13.54 -5.40
N HIS A 6 16.59 14.80 -5.36
CA HIS A 6 15.46 15.29 -6.15
C HIS A 6 15.54 16.79 -6.41
N ASP A 7 14.95 17.21 -7.50
CA ASP A 7 14.56 18.59 -7.76
C ASP A 7 13.24 18.54 -8.57
N PHE A 8 12.14 18.65 -7.87
CA PHE A 8 10.79 18.56 -8.49
C PHE A 8 10.51 19.75 -9.42
N ARG A 9 11.20 20.90 -9.27
CA ARG A 9 11.09 22.04 -10.19
C ARG A 9 11.79 21.75 -11.51
N LYS A 10 12.94 21.04 -11.45
CA LYS A 10 13.63 20.54 -12.63
C LYS A 10 13.08 19.22 -13.15
N GLY A 11 12.06 18.67 -12.50
CA GLY A 11 11.32 17.51 -12.97
C GLY A 11 11.92 16.15 -12.61
N TYR A 12 12.90 16.00 -11.71
CA TYR A 12 13.52 14.70 -11.45
C TYR A 12 13.55 14.26 -9.99
N ALA A 13 13.56 12.93 -9.80
CA ALA A 13 13.88 12.28 -8.53
C ALA A 13 14.73 11.02 -8.79
N LYS A 14 15.86 10.88 -8.06
CA LYS A 14 16.69 9.67 -8.04
C LYS A 14 16.30 8.82 -6.84
N LEU A 15 15.96 7.57 -7.09
CA LEU A 15 15.31 6.68 -6.15
C LEU A 15 16.08 5.37 -6.00
N ARG A 16 16.02 4.77 -4.78
CA ARG A 16 16.41 3.40 -4.51
C ARG A 16 15.21 2.65 -3.92
N VAL A 17 14.95 1.46 -4.45
CA VAL A 17 13.93 0.53 -3.94
C VAL A 17 14.51 -0.22 -2.75
N ASN A 18 13.82 -0.23 -1.62
CA ASN A 18 14.27 -0.92 -0.39
C ASN A 18 13.35 -2.08 0.00
N SER A 19 12.19 -2.20 -0.64
CA SER A 19 11.22 -3.27 -0.36
C SER A 19 10.20 -3.41 -1.47
N LEU A 20 9.48 -4.52 -1.45
CA LEU A 20 8.41 -4.80 -2.42
C LEU A 20 7.27 -3.77 -2.39
N ASP A 21 6.97 -3.20 -1.23
CA ASP A 21 5.95 -2.15 -1.11
C ASP A 21 6.31 -0.91 -1.94
N ASP A 22 7.60 -0.64 -2.17
CA ASP A 22 8.04 0.48 -2.98
C ASP A 22 7.62 0.33 -4.43
N LEU A 23 7.62 -0.91 -4.94
CA LEU A 23 7.19 -1.21 -6.32
C LEU A 23 5.71 -0.90 -6.52
N TRP A 24 4.89 -1.13 -5.49
CA TRP A 24 3.47 -0.76 -5.52
C TRP A 24 3.28 0.77 -5.59
N TYR A 25 4.06 1.54 -4.81
CA TYR A 25 4.04 2.99 -4.90
C TYR A 25 4.50 3.48 -6.27
N LEU A 26 5.60 2.91 -6.79
CA LEU A 26 6.16 3.29 -8.08
C LEU A 26 5.21 3.02 -9.24
N ASN A 27 4.44 1.92 -9.20
CA ASN A 27 3.40 1.63 -10.19
C ASN A 27 2.30 2.71 -10.27
N GLN A 28 2.07 3.44 -9.18
CA GLN A 28 1.12 4.55 -9.15
C GLN A 28 1.76 5.87 -9.58
N ILE A 29 3.05 6.07 -9.25
CA ILE A 29 3.79 7.31 -9.49
C ILE A 29 4.28 7.41 -10.93
N ILE A 30 4.74 6.30 -11.53
CA ILE A 30 5.27 6.30 -12.88
C ILE A 30 4.12 6.25 -13.89
N GLU A 31 4.19 7.14 -14.89
CA GLU A 31 3.14 7.31 -15.90
C GLU A 31 3.71 7.24 -17.31
N ALA A 32 2.85 6.96 -18.29
CA ALA A 32 3.23 7.09 -19.69
C ALA A 32 3.63 8.53 -20.00
N GLY A 33 4.70 8.71 -20.76
CA GLY A 33 5.30 10.02 -21.03
C GLY A 33 6.44 10.41 -20.09
N ASP A 34 6.57 9.76 -18.93
CA ASP A 34 7.73 9.96 -18.04
C ASP A 34 9.01 9.42 -18.68
N ARG A 35 10.16 9.78 -18.11
CA ARG A 35 11.46 9.19 -18.45
C ARG A 35 12.00 8.41 -17.27
N VAL A 36 12.50 7.22 -17.55
CA VAL A 36 13.16 6.39 -16.54
C VAL A 36 14.56 6.05 -17.01
N ARG A 37 15.56 6.41 -16.19
CA ARG A 37 16.97 6.13 -16.42
C ARG A 37 17.50 5.18 -15.37
N ALA A 38 17.94 3.99 -15.80
CA ALA A 38 18.44 2.96 -14.89
C ALA A 38 19.55 2.11 -15.54
N LYS A 39 20.30 1.39 -14.69
CA LYS A 39 21.14 0.29 -15.17
C LYS A 39 20.26 -0.88 -15.57
N THR A 40 20.49 -1.42 -16.76
CA THR A 40 19.74 -2.55 -17.30
C THR A 40 20.64 -3.48 -18.09
N THR A 41 20.22 -4.73 -18.25
CA THR A 41 20.95 -5.72 -19.04
C THR A 41 20.30 -5.89 -20.39
N ARG A 42 21.08 -5.74 -21.45
CA ARG A 42 20.61 -5.95 -22.83
C ARG A 42 21.52 -6.94 -23.55
N LYS A 43 20.91 -7.75 -24.43
CA LYS A 43 21.67 -8.56 -25.38
C LYS A 43 22.07 -7.67 -26.56
N ILE A 44 23.36 -7.49 -26.78
CA ILE A 44 23.93 -6.71 -27.88
C ILE A 44 24.64 -7.69 -28.82
N LYS A 45 24.38 -7.60 -30.11
CA LYS A 45 25.14 -8.31 -31.15
C LYS A 45 26.31 -7.42 -31.58
N LEU A 46 27.52 -7.86 -31.35
CA LEU A 46 28.76 -7.14 -31.72
C LEU A 46 29.12 -7.26 -33.22
N GLY A 47 28.36 -8.06 -33.98
CA GLY A 47 28.53 -8.29 -35.43
C GLY A 47 27.47 -9.22 -35.98
N GLU A 48 27.34 -9.30 -37.31
CA GLU A 48 26.31 -10.16 -37.98
C GLU A 48 26.50 -11.67 -37.74
N LYS A 49 27.67 -12.11 -37.27
CA LYS A 49 28.02 -13.53 -37.04
C LYS A 49 28.39 -13.86 -35.59
N GLU A 50 28.30 -12.92 -34.64
CA GLU A 50 28.66 -13.15 -33.24
C GLU A 50 27.45 -13.43 -32.37
N GLU A 51 27.64 -14.26 -31.35
CA GLU A 51 26.61 -14.54 -30.33
C GLU A 51 26.30 -13.27 -29.52
N ALA A 52 25.01 -13.05 -29.23
CA ALA A 52 24.55 -11.90 -28.49
C ALA A 52 25.09 -11.95 -27.04
N VAL A 53 25.94 -11.00 -26.68
CA VAL A 53 26.51 -10.85 -25.34
C VAL A 53 25.58 -10.02 -24.46
N LYS A 54 25.32 -10.45 -23.24
CA LYS A 54 24.61 -9.65 -22.24
C LYS A 54 25.53 -8.57 -21.70
N LYS A 55 25.23 -7.30 -21.97
CA LYS A 55 25.96 -6.14 -21.45
C LYS A 55 25.08 -5.35 -20.51
N THR A 56 25.62 -4.97 -19.33
CA THR A 56 24.95 -4.04 -18.41
C THR A 56 25.26 -2.62 -18.83
N ILE A 57 24.24 -1.86 -19.13
CA ILE A 57 24.32 -0.47 -19.60
C ILE A 57 23.33 0.40 -18.85
N THR A 58 23.60 1.69 -18.79
CA THR A 58 22.63 2.67 -18.29
C THR A 58 21.85 3.21 -19.48
N LEU A 59 20.54 2.99 -19.49
CA LEU A 59 19.63 3.49 -20.53
C LEU A 59 18.59 4.42 -19.96
N SER A 60 18.16 5.38 -20.77
CA SER A 60 16.99 6.22 -20.55
C SER A 60 15.90 5.81 -21.53
N ILE A 61 14.69 5.64 -21.05
CA ILE A 61 13.53 5.33 -21.86
C ILE A 61 12.38 6.30 -21.59
N ALA A 62 11.68 6.69 -22.67
CA ALA A 62 10.37 7.33 -22.56
C ALA A 62 9.33 6.23 -22.26
N VAL A 63 8.68 6.32 -21.12
CA VAL A 63 7.75 5.30 -20.62
C VAL A 63 6.50 5.26 -21.50
N GLU A 64 6.13 4.07 -21.96
CA GLU A 64 4.87 3.81 -22.65
C GLU A 64 3.93 2.97 -21.77
N LYS A 65 4.49 2.02 -20.99
CA LYS A 65 3.70 1.10 -20.15
C LYS A 65 4.44 0.74 -18.87
N VAL A 66 3.68 0.64 -17.79
CA VAL A 66 4.16 0.17 -16.47
C VAL A 66 3.32 -1.04 -16.05
N GLU A 67 3.97 -2.12 -15.65
CA GLU A 67 3.32 -3.36 -15.21
C GLU A 67 3.94 -3.85 -13.90
N PHE A 68 3.11 -3.97 -12.88
CA PHE A 68 3.52 -4.54 -11.61
C PHE A 68 3.17 -6.03 -11.55
N HIS A 69 4.18 -6.90 -11.51
CA HIS A 69 4.02 -8.33 -11.38
C HIS A 69 4.15 -8.75 -9.90
N LYS A 70 3.03 -8.78 -9.20
CA LYS A 70 2.95 -9.08 -7.76
C LYS A 70 3.61 -10.42 -7.38
N TYR A 71 3.45 -11.46 -8.23
CA TYR A 71 4.01 -12.79 -7.96
C TYR A 71 5.53 -12.86 -8.18
N ASN A 72 6.08 -12.06 -9.08
CA ASN A 72 7.51 -12.05 -9.39
C ASN A 72 8.24 -10.91 -8.68
N ASN A 73 7.53 -10.08 -7.92
CA ASN A 73 8.11 -8.94 -7.18
C ASN A 73 8.93 -7.99 -8.07
N ILE A 74 8.46 -7.73 -9.28
CA ILE A 74 9.14 -6.90 -10.28
C ILE A 74 8.16 -5.87 -10.85
N LEU A 75 8.63 -4.64 -10.96
CA LEU A 75 7.97 -3.58 -11.73
C LEU A 75 8.66 -3.49 -13.11
N ARG A 76 7.91 -3.77 -14.18
CA ARG A 76 8.38 -3.67 -15.56
C ARG A 76 7.95 -2.34 -16.15
N ILE A 77 8.93 -1.59 -16.65
CA ILE A 77 8.72 -0.29 -17.29
C ILE A 77 9.16 -0.44 -18.74
N ALA A 78 8.19 -0.48 -19.64
CA ALA A 78 8.41 -0.63 -21.05
C ALA A 78 8.31 0.74 -21.77
N GLY A 79 9.17 0.97 -22.73
CA GLY A 79 9.17 2.22 -23.49
C GLY A 79 10.22 2.24 -24.58
N LYS A 80 10.44 3.41 -25.16
CA LYS A 80 11.42 3.65 -26.23
C LYS A 80 12.61 4.42 -25.70
N THR A 81 13.81 4.02 -26.14
CA THR A 81 15.04 4.77 -25.83
C THR A 81 14.93 6.20 -26.37
N ASP A 82 15.23 7.18 -25.53
CA ASP A 82 15.16 8.61 -25.87
C ASP A 82 16.51 9.19 -26.31
N GLU A 83 17.59 8.45 -26.12
CA GLU A 83 18.96 8.79 -26.54
C GLU A 83 19.55 7.64 -27.38
N GLU A 84 20.43 8.01 -28.32
CA GLU A 84 21.27 7.06 -29.02
C GLU A 84 22.47 6.71 -28.14
N LYS A 85 22.76 5.43 -27.96
CA LYS A 85 23.87 5.01 -27.10
C LYS A 85 24.49 3.71 -27.58
N GLU A 86 25.82 3.74 -27.79
CA GLU A 86 26.58 2.62 -28.33
C GLU A 86 25.89 2.05 -29.58
N ASP A 87 25.52 0.77 -29.60
CA ASP A 87 24.84 0.11 -30.72
C ASP A 87 23.29 0.12 -30.57
N ILE A 88 22.73 1.06 -29.81
CA ILE A 88 21.30 1.15 -29.55
C ILE A 88 20.75 2.43 -30.18
N PRO A 89 20.00 2.31 -31.31
CA PRO A 89 19.37 3.44 -31.94
C PRO A 89 18.31 4.09 -31.02
N LYS A 90 18.19 5.40 -31.11
CA LYS A 90 17.08 6.14 -30.50
C LYS A 90 15.75 5.57 -31.01
N GLY A 91 14.76 5.45 -30.11
CA GLY A 91 13.44 4.88 -30.45
C GLY A 91 13.37 3.35 -30.37
N SER A 92 14.46 2.67 -29.99
CA SER A 92 14.44 1.22 -29.79
C SER A 92 13.60 0.85 -28.57
N PHE A 93 12.74 -0.18 -28.69
CA PHE A 93 11.99 -0.71 -27.56
C PHE A 93 12.91 -1.34 -26.52
N HIS A 94 12.71 -1.00 -25.26
CA HIS A 94 13.38 -1.60 -24.14
C HIS A 94 12.45 -1.67 -22.92
N THR A 95 12.67 -2.70 -22.09
CA THR A 95 11.98 -2.85 -20.81
C THR A 95 13.00 -2.81 -19.70
N ILE A 96 12.86 -1.86 -18.80
CA ILE A 96 13.62 -1.77 -17.55
C ILE A 96 12.83 -2.52 -16.48
N SER A 97 13.48 -3.47 -15.82
CA SER A 97 12.92 -4.19 -14.67
C SER A 97 13.49 -3.56 -13.40
N ILE A 98 12.59 -3.14 -12.53
CA ILE A 98 12.90 -2.59 -11.20
C ILE A 98 12.50 -3.62 -10.15
N ASP A 99 13.42 -3.98 -9.31
CA ASP A 99 13.27 -4.89 -8.17
C ASP A 99 13.86 -4.27 -6.90
N GLU A 100 13.96 -5.05 -5.83
CA GLU A 100 14.60 -4.61 -4.59
C GLU A 100 16.07 -4.25 -4.85
N ASP A 101 16.58 -3.21 -4.19
CA ASP A 101 17.92 -2.61 -4.36
C ASP A 101 18.15 -1.88 -5.70
N SER A 102 17.19 -1.86 -6.62
CA SER A 102 17.32 -1.11 -7.87
C SER A 102 17.42 0.40 -7.61
N GLU A 103 18.39 1.05 -8.29
CA GLU A 103 18.51 2.50 -8.34
C GLU A 103 18.16 3.02 -9.74
N PHE A 104 17.35 4.07 -9.78
CA PHE A 104 16.95 4.70 -11.03
C PHE A 104 16.61 6.18 -10.84
N THR A 105 16.57 6.93 -11.94
CA THR A 105 16.10 8.31 -11.99
C THR A 105 14.76 8.33 -12.72
N LEU A 106 13.75 8.93 -12.08
CA LEU A 106 12.45 9.22 -12.67
C LEU A 106 12.40 10.70 -13.01
N GLU A 107 12.09 11.02 -14.27
CA GLU A 107 11.89 12.39 -14.75
C GLU A 107 10.44 12.54 -15.23
N LYS A 108 9.79 13.62 -14.80
CA LYS A 108 8.44 14.02 -15.18
C LYS A 108 8.44 15.45 -15.68
N GLU A 109 7.66 15.76 -16.66
CA GLU A 109 7.45 17.15 -17.12
C GLU A 109 6.87 18.01 -15.98
N ASN A 110 5.93 17.45 -15.23
CA ASN A 110 5.33 18.08 -14.06
C ASN A 110 5.18 17.09 -12.92
N TRP A 111 5.50 17.53 -11.71
CA TRP A 111 5.27 16.78 -10.48
C TRP A 111 4.06 17.37 -9.73
N PRO A 112 2.84 16.81 -9.89
CA PRO A 112 1.69 17.20 -9.08
C PRO A 112 1.94 16.95 -7.59
N ASP A 113 1.35 17.75 -6.72
CA ASP A 113 1.57 17.67 -5.28
C ASP A 113 1.18 16.30 -4.71
N TYR A 114 0.10 15.68 -5.21
CA TYR A 114 -0.30 14.34 -4.78
C TYR A 114 0.76 13.26 -5.10
N LEU A 115 1.49 13.37 -6.22
CA LEU A 115 2.58 12.44 -6.54
C LEU A 115 3.83 12.70 -5.68
N ILE A 116 4.14 13.99 -5.41
CA ILE A 116 5.22 14.35 -4.48
C ILE A 116 4.89 13.83 -3.07
N LYS A 117 3.65 14.03 -2.60
CA LYS A 117 3.16 13.50 -1.33
C LYS A 117 3.32 11.98 -1.30
N ARG A 118 2.87 11.29 -2.37
CA ARG A 118 2.96 9.84 -2.53
C ARG A 118 4.41 9.33 -2.48
N LEU A 119 5.32 10.02 -3.15
CA LEU A 119 6.75 9.69 -3.15
C LEU A 119 7.36 9.84 -1.75
N LYS A 120 7.02 10.92 -1.03
CA LYS A 120 7.47 11.16 0.35
C LYS A 120 6.92 10.11 1.30
N GLU A 121 5.63 9.79 1.21
CA GLU A 121 4.99 8.71 1.99
C GLU A 121 5.70 7.36 1.80
N ALA A 122 6.09 7.04 0.57
CA ALA A 122 6.85 5.83 0.28
C ALA A 122 8.29 5.84 0.86
N ALA A 123 8.85 7.03 1.09
CA ALA A 123 10.19 7.21 1.67
C ALA A 123 10.19 7.34 3.21
N GLU A 124 9.03 7.58 3.81
CA GLU A 124 8.91 7.68 5.27
C GLU A 124 9.15 6.34 5.97
N LYS A 125 9.51 6.42 7.26
CA LYS A 125 9.68 5.24 8.10
C LYS A 125 8.36 4.45 8.17
N ARG A 126 8.43 3.18 7.83
CA ARG A 126 7.27 2.28 7.85
C ARG A 126 7.06 1.72 9.24
N TYR A 127 5.82 1.84 9.70
CA TYR A 127 5.39 1.22 10.94
C TYR A 127 4.62 -0.05 10.59
N GLN A 128 5.25 -1.20 10.83
CA GLN A 128 4.60 -2.50 10.71
C GLN A 128 4.08 -2.94 12.06
N TYR A 129 2.91 -3.54 12.06
CA TYR A 129 2.27 -4.10 13.23
C TYR A 129 2.05 -5.59 13.01
N LEU A 130 2.41 -6.39 14.01
CA LEU A 130 2.04 -7.79 14.05
C LEU A 130 0.69 -7.89 14.78
N VAL A 131 -0.32 -8.45 14.13
CA VAL A 131 -1.65 -8.64 14.71
C VAL A 131 -1.88 -10.13 14.94
N CYS A 132 -2.16 -10.52 16.16
CA CYS A 132 -2.56 -11.87 16.52
C CYS A 132 -4.01 -11.84 17.03
N VAL A 133 -4.91 -12.43 16.26
CA VAL A 133 -6.31 -12.62 16.63
C VAL A 133 -6.50 -14.06 17.04
N PHE A 134 -6.99 -14.32 18.24
CA PHE A 134 -7.07 -15.68 18.74
C PHE A 134 -8.16 -15.88 19.82
N ASP A 135 -8.58 -17.13 20.01
CA ASP A 135 -9.39 -17.57 21.12
C ASP A 135 -8.78 -18.83 21.78
N ARG A 136 -9.60 -19.83 22.10
CA ARG A 136 -9.17 -21.11 22.67
C ARG A 136 -8.81 -22.16 21.63
N GLU A 137 -9.33 -22.01 20.41
CA GLU A 137 -9.35 -23.04 19.39
C GLU A 137 -8.55 -22.62 18.14
N GLU A 138 -8.51 -21.33 17.85
CA GLU A 138 -7.87 -20.81 16.63
C GLU A 138 -7.01 -19.56 16.93
N GLY A 139 -5.97 -19.38 16.13
CA GLY A 139 -5.13 -18.18 16.14
C GLY A 139 -4.69 -17.81 14.74
N TYR A 140 -4.84 -16.54 14.40
CA TYR A 140 -4.44 -15.96 13.12
C TYR A 140 -3.39 -14.89 13.35
N PHE A 141 -2.31 -14.93 12.57
CA PHE A 141 -1.22 -13.97 12.62
C PHE A 141 -1.17 -13.18 11.33
N PHE A 142 -1.17 -11.86 11.46
CA PHE A 142 -1.11 -10.95 10.32
C PHE A 142 0.00 -9.94 10.51
N LEU A 143 0.62 -9.56 9.39
CA LEU A 143 1.54 -8.43 9.33
C LEU A 143 0.89 -7.30 8.54
N THR A 144 0.81 -6.11 9.12
CA THR A 144 0.32 -4.95 8.38
C THR A 144 1.35 -4.49 7.37
N LYS A 145 0.88 -4.10 6.19
CA LYS A 145 1.65 -3.48 5.11
C LYS A 145 1.08 -2.10 4.81
N ASN A 146 1.78 -1.31 4.01
CA ASN A 146 1.30 0.02 3.63
C ASN A 146 -0.02 -0.01 2.85
N TYR A 147 -0.34 -1.11 2.19
CA TYR A 147 -1.52 -1.29 1.35
C TYR A 147 -2.52 -2.33 1.89
N GLY A 148 -2.37 -2.76 3.14
CA GLY A 148 -3.27 -3.74 3.72
C GLY A 148 -2.60 -4.60 4.80
N TYR A 149 -2.91 -5.87 4.80
CA TYR A 149 -2.30 -6.86 5.70
C TYR A 149 -2.10 -8.20 4.99
N GLU A 150 -1.13 -8.95 5.45
CA GLU A 150 -0.81 -10.28 4.97
C GLU A 150 -1.07 -11.30 6.09
N LEU A 151 -1.80 -12.36 5.79
CA LEU A 151 -1.92 -13.52 6.68
C LEU A 151 -0.58 -14.28 6.65
N LEU A 152 0.10 -14.33 7.79
CA LEU A 152 1.37 -15.07 7.94
C LEU A 152 1.11 -16.55 8.21
N THR A 153 0.21 -16.84 9.14
CA THR A 153 -0.17 -18.21 9.49
C THR A 153 -1.49 -18.26 10.23
N LYS A 154 -2.14 -19.40 10.14
CA LYS A 154 -3.25 -19.83 10.98
C LYS A 154 -2.78 -21.03 11.80
N ILE A 155 -3.11 -21.05 13.08
CA ILE A 155 -2.92 -22.21 13.95
C ILE A 155 -4.27 -22.62 14.53
N SER A 156 -4.43 -23.90 14.78
CA SER A 156 -5.63 -24.46 15.41
C SER A 156 -5.19 -25.25 16.62
N GLY A 157 -5.79 -24.95 17.77
CA GLY A 157 -5.70 -25.80 18.95
C GLY A 157 -6.50 -27.09 18.73
N GLU A 158 -6.13 -28.16 19.39
CA GLU A 158 -6.93 -29.38 19.37
C GLU A 158 -8.30 -29.11 19.98
N PRO A 159 -9.44 -29.42 19.30
CA PRO A 159 -10.77 -29.27 19.86
C PRO A 159 -10.95 -30.26 21.01
N GLU A 160 -10.96 -29.77 22.22
CA GLU A 160 -11.03 -30.63 23.41
C GLU A 160 -12.45 -30.90 23.91
N LYS A 161 -12.68 -32.16 24.29
CA LYS A 161 -13.81 -32.57 25.10
C LYS A 161 -13.82 -31.78 26.43
N LYS A 162 -15.03 -31.41 26.89
CA LYS A 162 -15.28 -30.51 28.05
C LYS A 162 -14.50 -30.82 29.35
N GLU A 163 -13.93 -32.00 29.49
CA GLU A 163 -13.24 -32.46 30.71
C GLU A 163 -11.74 -32.08 30.79
N LYS A 164 -11.10 -31.64 29.67
CA LYS A 164 -9.67 -31.32 29.62
C LYS A 164 -9.34 -29.83 29.43
N ARG A 165 -10.25 -28.96 29.84
CA ARG A 165 -10.11 -27.49 29.67
C ARG A 165 -8.83 -26.86 30.24
N ALA A 166 -8.19 -27.51 31.22
CA ALA A 166 -6.93 -27.01 31.81
C ALA A 166 -5.69 -27.41 30.98
N ALA A 167 -5.75 -28.53 30.24
CA ALA A 167 -4.63 -29.05 29.48
C ALA A 167 -4.44 -28.34 28.12
N ALA A 168 -5.53 -27.86 27.48
CA ALA A 168 -5.44 -27.08 26.22
C ALA A 168 -4.75 -25.73 26.39
N LYS A 169 -4.96 -25.06 27.53
CA LYS A 169 -4.14 -23.88 27.90
C LYS A 169 -2.64 -24.22 27.99
N GLY A 170 -2.28 -25.49 28.19
CA GLY A 170 -0.92 -25.93 28.40
C GLY A 170 -0.03 -25.92 27.16
N GLN A 171 -0.59 -26.06 25.95
CA GLN A 171 0.21 -26.13 24.72
C GLN A 171 -0.07 -25.00 23.74
N PHE A 172 -1.32 -24.54 23.59
CA PHE A 172 -1.72 -23.56 22.59
C PHE A 172 -1.17 -22.14 22.89
N TYR A 173 -1.23 -21.66 24.11
CA TYR A 173 -0.66 -20.35 24.45
C TYR A 173 0.86 -20.30 24.32
N PRO A 174 1.64 -21.31 24.76
CA PRO A 174 3.06 -21.40 24.47
C PRO A 174 3.39 -21.36 22.97
N GLU A 175 2.59 -22.00 22.12
CA GLU A 175 2.75 -21.97 20.67
C GLU A 175 2.52 -20.56 20.12
N ILE A 176 1.45 -19.87 20.54
CA ILE A 176 1.21 -18.47 20.18
C ILE A 176 2.40 -17.60 20.59
N ILE A 177 2.88 -17.72 21.84
CA ILE A 177 4.01 -16.93 22.35
C ILE A 177 5.29 -17.20 21.55
N LYS A 178 5.55 -18.46 21.19
CA LYS A 178 6.69 -18.85 20.34
C LYS A 178 6.62 -18.15 18.99
N LEU A 179 5.49 -18.22 18.30
CA LEU A 179 5.28 -17.58 17.00
C LEU A 179 5.37 -16.06 17.09
N LEU A 180 4.84 -15.45 18.17
CA LEU A 180 5.01 -14.01 18.39
C LEU A 180 6.48 -13.61 18.49
N GLY A 181 7.30 -14.41 19.19
CA GLY A 181 8.75 -14.20 19.30
C GLY A 181 9.47 -14.36 17.96
N GLU A 182 9.16 -15.42 17.20
CA GLU A 182 9.73 -15.66 15.87
C GLU A 182 9.40 -14.53 14.89
N TYR A 183 8.14 -14.12 14.81
CA TYR A 183 7.72 -13.02 13.93
C TYR A 183 8.23 -11.66 14.42
N ALA A 184 8.31 -11.43 15.73
CA ALA A 184 8.91 -10.21 16.26
C ALA A 184 10.38 -10.10 15.89
N GLY A 185 11.14 -11.20 15.96
CA GLY A 185 12.54 -11.26 15.54
C GLY A 185 12.71 -11.06 14.01
N ARG A 186 11.83 -11.67 13.21
CA ARG A 186 11.91 -11.61 11.74
C ARG A 186 11.52 -10.25 11.16
N PHE A 187 10.43 -9.66 11.65
CA PHE A 187 9.84 -8.45 11.05
C PHE A 187 10.09 -7.19 11.86
N ASN A 188 10.56 -7.31 13.09
CA ASN A 188 10.78 -6.20 14.03
C ASN A 188 9.61 -5.18 14.07
N PRO A 189 8.36 -5.63 14.34
CA PRO A 189 7.20 -4.77 14.30
C PRO A 189 7.30 -3.68 15.38
N GLU A 190 6.69 -2.52 15.11
CA GLU A 190 6.63 -1.40 16.07
C GLU A 190 5.82 -1.79 17.30
N ARG A 191 4.67 -2.46 17.10
CA ARG A 191 3.83 -3.02 18.14
C ARG A 191 3.27 -4.38 17.73
N ILE A 192 2.85 -5.13 18.71
CA ILE A 192 2.19 -6.43 18.60
C ILE A 192 0.79 -6.28 19.19
N ILE A 193 -0.23 -6.39 18.34
CA ILE A 193 -1.62 -6.28 18.76
C ILE A 193 -2.14 -7.68 19.04
N LEU A 194 -2.45 -7.95 20.33
CA LEU A 194 -3.12 -9.18 20.73
C LEU A 194 -4.60 -8.90 20.85
N ALA A 195 -5.40 -9.53 20.01
CA ALA A 195 -6.84 -9.37 19.98
C ALA A 195 -7.55 -10.68 20.25
N SER A 196 -8.57 -10.63 21.09
CA SER A 196 -9.42 -11.80 21.37
C SER A 196 -10.82 -11.39 21.78
N PRO A 197 -11.81 -12.26 21.58
CA PRO A 197 -13.06 -12.19 22.32
C PRO A 197 -12.73 -12.41 23.83
N ALA A 198 -13.53 -11.81 24.70
CA ALA A 198 -13.38 -11.94 26.16
C ALA A 198 -11.93 -11.66 26.65
N PHE A 199 -11.47 -12.37 27.66
CA PHE A 199 -10.24 -12.10 28.44
C PHE A 199 -9.02 -12.97 28.03
N TYR A 200 -9.06 -13.64 26.87
CA TYR A 200 -7.97 -14.56 26.48
C TYR A 200 -6.65 -13.82 26.24
N LYS A 201 -6.70 -12.61 25.70
CA LYS A 201 -5.54 -11.76 25.47
C LYS A 201 -4.81 -11.35 26.75
N GLU A 202 -5.55 -11.07 27.84
CA GLU A 202 -4.99 -10.75 29.14
C GLU A 202 -4.31 -11.97 29.76
N ASP A 203 -4.92 -13.15 29.64
CA ASP A 203 -4.36 -14.39 30.14
C ASP A 203 -3.07 -14.75 29.41
N LEU A 204 -3.04 -14.62 28.07
CA LEU A 204 -1.85 -14.87 27.27
C LEU A 204 -0.74 -13.85 27.58
N ALA A 205 -1.07 -12.57 27.69
CA ALA A 205 -0.10 -11.51 27.97
C ALA A 205 0.60 -11.69 29.33
N LYS A 206 -0.08 -12.29 30.34
CA LYS A 206 0.52 -12.64 31.63
C LYS A 206 1.58 -13.73 31.51
N LEU A 207 1.46 -14.63 30.52
CA LEU A 207 2.39 -15.74 30.30
C LEU A 207 3.64 -15.33 29.52
N VAL A 208 3.63 -14.18 28.85
CA VAL A 208 4.79 -13.65 28.13
C VAL A 208 5.86 -13.23 29.13
N LYS A 209 6.98 -13.96 29.15
CA LYS A 209 8.13 -13.75 30.03
C LYS A 209 9.17 -12.80 29.45
N ASP A 210 9.28 -12.74 28.11
CA ASP A 210 10.21 -11.85 27.41
C ASP A 210 9.78 -10.39 27.59
N GLY A 211 10.64 -9.61 28.26
CA GLY A 211 10.37 -8.21 28.58
C GLY A 211 10.30 -7.30 27.34
N GLU A 212 11.11 -7.56 26.31
CA GLU A 212 11.10 -6.77 25.08
C GLU A 212 9.85 -7.07 24.24
N LEU A 213 9.48 -8.34 24.13
CA LEU A 213 8.23 -8.73 23.50
C LEU A 213 7.03 -8.11 24.22
N LYS A 214 7.02 -8.16 25.56
CA LYS A 214 5.93 -7.63 26.39
C LYS A 214 5.74 -6.12 26.23
N LYS A 215 6.82 -5.35 26.10
CA LYS A 215 6.77 -3.89 25.87
C LYS A 215 6.11 -3.52 24.55
N LYS A 216 6.19 -4.39 23.55
CA LYS A 216 5.57 -4.18 22.24
C LYS A 216 4.09 -4.55 22.22
N ILE A 217 3.59 -5.32 23.17
CA ILE A 217 2.22 -5.82 23.20
C ILE A 217 1.22 -4.71 23.51
N VAL A 218 0.16 -4.64 22.72
CA VAL A 218 -1.03 -3.83 22.93
C VAL A 218 -2.25 -4.75 22.83
N LEU A 219 -3.20 -4.62 23.75
CA LEU A 219 -4.38 -5.47 23.81
C LEU A 219 -5.55 -4.80 23.11
N ALA A 220 -6.31 -5.58 22.34
CA ALA A 220 -7.54 -5.14 21.68
C ALA A 220 -8.63 -6.20 21.81
N THR A 221 -9.88 -5.79 21.63
CA THR A 221 -11.02 -6.71 21.63
C THR A 221 -11.52 -6.94 20.21
N CYS A 222 -11.92 -8.17 19.89
CA CYS A 222 -12.60 -8.51 18.65
C CYS A 222 -13.87 -9.32 18.93
N SER A 223 -14.76 -9.38 17.96
CA SER A 223 -16.04 -10.11 18.06
C SER A 223 -15.92 -11.54 17.56
N SER A 224 -15.03 -11.78 16.60
CA SER A 224 -14.79 -13.10 15.98
C SER A 224 -13.30 -13.37 15.85
N VAL A 225 -12.96 -14.63 15.55
CA VAL A 225 -11.59 -15.08 15.30
C VAL A 225 -11.55 -15.67 13.89
N ASP A 226 -11.31 -14.80 12.93
CA ASP A 226 -11.23 -15.10 11.51
C ASP A 226 -10.38 -14.04 10.78
N GLU A 227 -10.21 -14.19 9.47
CA GLU A 227 -9.44 -13.22 8.67
C GLU A 227 -10.06 -11.82 8.66
N SER A 228 -11.38 -11.68 8.82
CA SER A 228 -12.06 -10.38 8.81
C SER A 228 -11.86 -9.60 10.11
N ALA A 229 -11.53 -10.29 11.21
CA ALA A 229 -11.34 -9.70 12.52
C ALA A 229 -10.23 -8.63 12.55
N VAL A 230 -9.22 -8.72 11.66
CA VAL A 230 -8.17 -7.70 11.55
C VAL A 230 -8.77 -6.34 11.25
N SER A 231 -9.72 -6.28 10.30
CA SER A 231 -10.38 -5.01 9.95
C SER A 231 -11.20 -4.43 11.10
N GLU A 232 -11.82 -5.28 11.92
CA GLU A 232 -12.50 -4.85 13.14
C GLU A 232 -11.50 -4.31 14.18
N VAL A 233 -10.45 -5.08 14.44
CA VAL A 233 -9.40 -4.74 15.42
C VAL A 233 -8.75 -3.41 15.08
N MET A 234 -8.41 -3.18 13.80
CA MET A 234 -7.76 -1.95 13.37
C MET A 234 -8.63 -0.69 13.53
N LYS A 235 -9.94 -0.84 13.72
CA LYS A 235 -10.88 0.29 13.96
C LYS A 235 -11.13 0.56 15.45
N ARG A 236 -10.57 -0.26 16.34
CA ARG A 236 -10.83 -0.13 17.78
C ARG A 236 -10.28 1.18 18.33
N PRO A 237 -11.07 1.93 19.12
CA PRO A 237 -10.65 3.20 19.71
C PRO A 237 -9.38 3.09 20.56
N GLU A 238 -9.20 1.98 21.27
CA GLU A 238 -8.03 1.70 22.10
C GLU A 238 -6.72 1.64 21.31
N LEU A 239 -6.78 1.39 20.00
CA LEU A 239 -5.60 1.34 19.13
C LEU A 239 -5.30 2.66 18.41
N LYS A 240 -6.15 3.67 18.56
CA LYS A 240 -6.03 4.94 17.85
C LYS A 240 -4.64 5.56 17.95
N GLU A 241 -4.12 5.69 19.16
CA GLU A 241 -2.77 6.27 19.38
C GLU A 241 -1.66 5.35 18.87
N THR A 242 -1.83 4.03 19.01
CA THR A 242 -0.88 3.02 18.51
C THR A 242 -0.78 3.04 17.00
N LEU A 243 -1.90 3.19 16.32
CA LEU A 243 -2.00 3.09 14.85
C LEU A 243 -1.92 4.43 14.13
N LYS A 244 -1.78 5.54 14.85
CA LYS A 244 -1.79 6.91 14.33
C LYS A 244 -0.82 7.13 13.16
N GLN A 245 0.28 6.39 13.13
CA GLN A 245 1.30 6.43 12.07
C GLN A 245 1.14 5.31 11.04
N SER A 246 0.05 4.54 11.11
CA SER A 246 -0.28 3.51 10.13
C SER A 246 -1.09 4.12 9.00
N ARG A 247 -0.55 4.10 7.80
CA ARG A 247 -1.27 4.50 6.60
C ARG A 247 -2.53 3.68 6.38
N PHE A 248 -2.45 2.36 6.57
CA PHE A 248 -3.60 1.46 6.49
C PHE A 248 -4.77 1.94 7.38
N TRP A 249 -4.46 2.37 8.61
CA TRP A 249 -5.44 2.93 9.54
C TRP A 249 -6.00 4.26 9.06
N GLU A 250 -5.16 5.15 8.54
CA GLU A 250 -5.58 6.43 7.97
C GLU A 250 -6.55 6.24 6.80
N GLU A 251 -6.24 5.36 5.85
CA GLU A 251 -7.08 5.04 4.71
C GLU A 251 -8.45 4.48 5.12
N ILE A 252 -8.50 3.57 6.09
CA ILE A 252 -9.77 3.04 6.62
C ILE A 252 -10.61 4.16 7.22
N ASN A 253 -10.03 5.05 8.04
CA ASN A 253 -10.77 6.13 8.68
C ASN A 253 -11.30 7.14 7.66
N LEU A 254 -10.55 7.47 6.62
CA LEU A 254 -11.00 8.34 5.54
C LEU A 254 -12.23 7.76 4.82
N VAL A 255 -12.24 6.47 4.53
CA VAL A 255 -13.39 5.82 3.91
C VAL A 255 -14.58 5.76 4.86
N GLU A 256 -14.36 5.47 6.15
CA GLU A 256 -15.45 5.48 7.15
C GLU A 256 -16.03 6.90 7.32
N GLU A 257 -15.20 7.95 7.31
CA GLU A 257 -15.64 9.34 7.33
C GLU A 257 -16.56 9.65 6.13
N LEU A 258 -16.15 9.23 4.92
CA LEU A 258 -16.97 9.37 3.72
C LEU A 258 -18.31 8.65 3.87
N LEU A 259 -18.31 7.39 4.33
CA LEU A 259 -19.54 6.60 4.51
C LEU A 259 -20.49 7.22 5.54
N ILE A 260 -19.96 7.78 6.63
CA ILE A 260 -20.75 8.51 7.63
C ILE A 260 -21.43 9.74 6.99
N GLN A 261 -20.72 10.50 6.16
CA GLN A 261 -21.28 11.67 5.47
C GLN A 261 -22.37 11.25 4.47
N ILE A 262 -22.15 10.17 3.71
CA ILE A 262 -23.15 9.61 2.79
C ILE A 262 -24.43 9.22 3.56
N ASN A 263 -24.29 8.45 4.65
CA ASN A 263 -25.42 7.99 5.45
C ASN A 263 -26.24 9.13 6.07
N LYS A 264 -25.56 10.22 6.45
CA LYS A 264 -26.20 11.44 6.96
C LYS A 264 -26.78 12.33 5.88
N LYS A 265 -26.67 11.97 4.60
CA LYS A 265 -26.96 12.85 3.45
C LYS A 265 -26.30 14.22 3.63
N GLY A 266 -25.06 14.20 4.10
CA GLY A 266 -24.25 15.34 4.48
C GLY A 266 -23.34 15.84 3.35
N MET A 267 -22.11 16.15 3.72
CA MET A 267 -21.09 16.74 2.84
C MET A 267 -20.28 15.64 2.15
N ALA A 268 -20.89 14.89 1.22
CA ALA A 268 -20.24 13.82 0.46
C ALA A 268 -20.75 13.75 -0.98
N ALA A 269 -19.87 13.28 -1.87
CA ALA A 269 -20.17 12.89 -3.24
C ALA A 269 -19.51 11.54 -3.52
N TYR A 270 -20.10 10.69 -4.36
CA TYR A 270 -19.51 9.42 -4.76
C TYR A 270 -19.89 9.07 -6.21
N GLY A 271 -19.02 8.27 -6.83
CA GLY A 271 -19.10 8.01 -8.26
C GLY A 271 -18.61 9.18 -9.11
N LEU A 272 -18.18 8.88 -10.34
CA LEU A 272 -17.51 9.86 -11.21
C LEU A 272 -18.35 11.10 -11.50
N LYS A 273 -19.68 10.94 -11.69
CA LYS A 273 -20.56 12.04 -12.07
C LYS A 273 -20.68 13.11 -10.97
N GLU A 274 -21.03 12.69 -9.75
CA GLU A 274 -21.22 13.63 -8.62
C GLU A 274 -19.88 14.22 -8.19
N VAL A 275 -18.82 13.39 -8.13
CA VAL A 275 -17.48 13.87 -7.79
C VAL A 275 -16.98 14.90 -8.80
N LYS A 276 -17.25 14.73 -10.10
CA LYS A 276 -16.89 15.71 -11.12
C LYS A 276 -17.59 17.05 -10.88
N GLN A 277 -18.88 17.03 -10.59
CA GLN A 277 -19.65 18.26 -10.26
C GLN A 277 -19.09 18.95 -9.00
N ALA A 278 -18.69 18.15 -7.99
CA ALA A 278 -18.09 18.68 -6.77
C ALA A 278 -16.73 19.33 -7.04
N VAL A 279 -15.90 18.71 -7.91
CA VAL A 279 -14.59 19.27 -8.31
C VAL A 279 -14.77 20.56 -9.11
N ASP A 280 -15.71 20.57 -10.08
CA ASP A 280 -16.02 21.76 -10.89
C ASP A 280 -16.46 22.95 -10.02
N SER A 281 -17.19 22.67 -8.93
CA SER A 281 -17.67 23.67 -7.97
C SER A 281 -16.63 24.06 -6.92
N GLY A 282 -15.44 23.46 -6.91
CA GLY A 282 -14.40 23.67 -5.88
C GLY A 282 -14.83 23.22 -4.47
N ALA A 283 -15.85 22.36 -4.37
CA ALA A 283 -16.44 21.91 -3.12
C ALA A 283 -15.63 20.83 -2.41
N VAL A 284 -14.67 20.19 -3.08
CA VAL A 284 -13.94 19.03 -2.55
C VAL A 284 -12.92 19.46 -1.50
N GLU A 285 -13.03 18.88 -0.31
CA GLU A 285 -12.01 18.94 0.75
C GLU A 285 -11.03 17.80 0.62
N LYS A 286 -11.55 16.55 0.55
CA LYS A 286 -10.74 15.33 0.40
C LYS A 286 -11.31 14.48 -0.74
N LEU A 287 -10.50 14.21 -1.73
CA LEU A 287 -10.82 13.28 -2.83
C LEU A 287 -10.19 11.92 -2.53
N LEU A 288 -11.02 10.88 -2.47
CA LEU A 288 -10.58 9.51 -2.28
C LEU A 288 -10.72 8.75 -3.60
N VAL A 289 -9.62 8.16 -4.05
CA VAL A 289 -9.57 7.40 -5.30
C VAL A 289 -8.91 6.05 -5.03
N ILE A 290 -9.56 4.97 -5.43
CA ILE A 290 -8.98 3.62 -5.27
C ILE A 290 -7.89 3.36 -6.33
N ASP A 291 -6.80 2.73 -5.92
CA ASP A 291 -5.66 2.42 -6.79
C ASP A 291 -6.04 1.54 -8.00
N SER A 292 -6.95 0.59 -7.81
CA SER A 292 -7.44 -0.27 -8.89
C SER A 292 -8.23 0.50 -9.96
N LEU A 293 -8.93 1.59 -9.60
CA LEU A 293 -9.58 2.47 -10.58
C LEU A 293 -8.54 3.23 -11.40
N ILE A 294 -7.48 3.73 -10.76
CA ILE A 294 -6.36 4.40 -11.44
C ILE A 294 -5.74 3.44 -12.46
N GLN A 295 -5.44 2.22 -12.02
CA GLN A 295 -4.84 1.20 -12.87
C GLN A 295 -5.74 0.86 -14.06
N LYS A 296 -7.02 0.58 -13.81
CA LYS A 296 -8.00 0.28 -14.84
C LYS A 296 -8.11 1.41 -15.87
N LYS A 297 -8.17 2.67 -15.42
CA LYS A 297 -8.26 3.83 -16.32
C LYS A 297 -6.99 4.03 -17.13
N LYS A 298 -5.80 3.73 -16.58
CA LYS A 298 -4.53 3.72 -17.33
C LYS A 298 -4.55 2.65 -18.43
N GLU A 299 -4.98 1.41 -18.11
CA GLU A 299 -5.06 0.31 -19.06
C GLU A 299 -6.07 0.57 -20.20
N GLU A 300 -7.19 1.23 -19.88
CA GLU A 300 -8.21 1.62 -20.86
C GLU A 300 -7.82 2.87 -21.69
N GLY A 301 -6.70 3.53 -21.40
CA GLY A 301 -6.31 4.80 -22.03
C GLY A 301 -7.24 5.98 -21.69
N LYS A 302 -7.99 5.88 -20.58
CA LYS A 302 -8.98 6.89 -20.12
C LYS A 302 -8.55 7.57 -18.82
N PHE A 303 -7.27 7.60 -18.53
CA PHE A 303 -6.76 8.15 -17.26
C PHE A 303 -6.85 9.67 -17.19
N GLU A 304 -6.89 10.37 -18.33
CA GLU A 304 -6.88 11.84 -18.37
C GLU A 304 -8.04 12.47 -17.57
N GLU A 305 -9.24 11.91 -17.62
CA GLU A 305 -10.38 12.42 -16.85
C GLU A 305 -10.12 12.32 -15.34
N LEU A 306 -9.62 11.18 -14.87
CA LEU A 306 -9.31 10.96 -13.46
C LEU A 306 -8.15 11.84 -13.01
N ASN A 307 -7.11 11.98 -13.81
CA ASN A 307 -5.97 12.86 -13.56
C ASN A 307 -6.43 14.33 -13.47
N TRP A 308 -7.34 14.75 -14.35
CA TRP A 308 -7.92 16.08 -14.30
C TRP A 308 -8.67 16.33 -12.97
N LEU A 309 -9.47 15.37 -12.50
CA LEU A 309 -10.18 15.47 -11.20
C LEU A 309 -9.19 15.64 -10.04
N MET A 310 -8.13 14.82 -9.99
CA MET A 310 -7.11 14.90 -8.95
C MET A 310 -6.38 16.25 -8.97
N ARG A 311 -5.92 16.71 -10.13
CA ARG A 311 -5.22 18.00 -10.27
C ARG A 311 -6.10 19.22 -9.94
N ASN A 312 -7.36 19.20 -10.32
CA ASN A 312 -8.25 20.33 -10.03
C ASN A 312 -8.70 20.35 -8.56
N THR A 313 -8.79 19.18 -7.91
CA THR A 313 -8.96 19.12 -6.46
C THR A 313 -7.82 19.84 -5.75
N GLU A 314 -6.55 19.56 -6.11
CA GLU A 314 -5.38 20.24 -5.51
C GLU A 314 -5.35 21.74 -5.82
N LYS A 315 -5.63 22.14 -7.07
CA LYS A 315 -5.74 23.56 -7.43
C LYS A 315 -6.74 24.31 -6.59
N SER A 316 -7.83 23.65 -6.19
CA SER A 316 -8.86 24.18 -5.30
C SER A 316 -8.51 24.00 -3.81
N LYS A 317 -7.25 23.66 -3.47
CA LYS A 317 -6.75 23.41 -2.12
C LYS A 317 -7.46 22.24 -1.41
N GLY A 318 -7.95 21.27 -2.15
CA GLY A 318 -8.40 19.98 -1.64
C GLY A 318 -7.23 18.98 -1.57
N GLU A 319 -7.39 17.94 -0.79
CA GLU A 319 -6.41 16.87 -0.66
C GLU A 319 -6.80 15.66 -1.50
N VAL A 320 -5.83 15.01 -2.15
CA VAL A 320 -6.05 13.76 -2.88
C VAL A 320 -5.46 12.60 -2.08
N HIS A 321 -6.28 11.59 -1.83
CA HIS A 321 -5.91 10.37 -1.12
C HIS A 321 -6.13 9.16 -2.03
N ILE A 322 -5.05 8.43 -2.31
CA ILE A 322 -5.13 7.17 -3.06
C ILE A 322 -5.30 6.04 -2.04
N ILE A 323 -6.43 5.35 -2.12
CA ILE A 323 -6.83 4.28 -1.20
C ILE A 323 -6.47 2.93 -1.82
N SER A 324 -5.88 2.03 -1.03
CA SER A 324 -5.57 0.67 -1.49
C SER A 324 -6.84 -0.18 -1.63
N SER A 325 -6.95 -0.92 -2.72
CA SER A 325 -8.03 -1.89 -2.96
C SER A 325 -7.89 -3.18 -2.14
N GLU A 326 -6.75 -3.43 -1.52
CA GLU A 326 -6.44 -4.69 -0.83
C GLU A 326 -7.15 -4.83 0.52
N HIS A 327 -7.59 -3.73 1.13
CA HIS A 327 -8.27 -3.76 2.42
C HIS A 327 -9.78 -3.48 2.33
N GLU A 328 -10.49 -3.72 3.42
CA GLU A 328 -11.95 -3.58 3.48
C GLU A 328 -12.43 -2.16 3.13
N GLY A 329 -11.73 -1.11 3.60
CA GLY A 329 -12.05 0.28 3.24
C GLY A 329 -12.03 0.49 1.73
N GLY A 330 -10.97 0.01 1.05
CA GLY A 330 -10.88 0.06 -0.40
C GLY A 330 -11.98 -0.72 -1.10
N LYS A 331 -12.33 -1.92 -0.60
CA LYS A 331 -13.45 -2.71 -1.14
C LYS A 331 -14.78 -1.96 -1.02
N LYS A 332 -15.03 -1.26 0.10
CA LYS A 332 -16.21 -0.42 0.29
C LYS A 332 -16.23 0.76 -0.70
N LEU A 333 -15.10 1.46 -0.85
CA LEU A 333 -14.98 2.56 -1.81
C LEU A 333 -15.17 2.07 -3.26
N ASN A 334 -14.67 0.86 -3.58
CA ASN A 334 -14.90 0.23 -4.88
C ASN A 334 -16.40 0.00 -5.14
N GLY A 335 -17.15 -0.42 -4.13
CA GLY A 335 -18.62 -0.56 -4.19
C GLY A 335 -19.35 0.76 -4.50
N LEU A 336 -18.73 1.91 -4.21
CA LEU A 336 -19.22 3.25 -4.54
C LEU A 336 -18.73 3.77 -5.91
N GLY A 337 -18.12 2.91 -6.73
CA GLY A 337 -17.57 3.26 -8.04
C GLY A 337 -16.08 3.63 -8.01
N GLY A 338 -15.37 3.37 -6.92
CA GLY A 338 -13.93 3.53 -6.78
C GLY A 338 -13.46 4.98 -6.55
N ILE A 339 -14.39 5.93 -6.44
CA ILE A 339 -14.10 7.35 -6.20
C ILE A 339 -15.17 7.96 -5.31
N GLY A 340 -14.75 8.80 -4.36
CA GLY A 340 -15.63 9.55 -3.49
C GLY A 340 -14.96 10.83 -2.99
N ALA A 341 -15.74 11.77 -2.50
CA ALA A 341 -15.24 13.03 -2.00
C ALA A 341 -15.96 13.44 -0.70
N ILE A 342 -15.19 13.92 0.25
CA ILE A 342 -15.67 14.66 1.41
C ILE A 342 -15.64 16.12 1.02
N LEU A 343 -16.76 16.83 1.25
CA LEU A 343 -16.99 18.17 0.77
C LEU A 343 -16.84 19.21 1.89
N ARG A 344 -16.49 20.43 1.52
CA ARG A 344 -16.45 21.59 2.42
C ARG A 344 -17.83 22.14 2.76
N PHE A 345 -18.78 21.95 1.87
CA PHE A 345 -20.16 22.37 2.01
C PHE A 345 -21.09 21.38 1.31
N LYS A 346 -22.34 21.35 1.75
CA LYS A 346 -23.35 20.45 1.21
C LYS A 346 -23.74 20.87 -0.21
N MET A 347 -23.83 19.90 -1.11
CA MET A 347 -24.36 20.04 -2.46
C MET A 347 -25.67 19.27 -2.61
N GLU A 348 -26.56 19.75 -3.46
CA GLU A 348 -27.78 19.04 -3.87
C GLU A 348 -27.53 18.32 -5.20
N TRP A 349 -27.90 17.03 -5.24
CA TRP A 349 -27.65 16.15 -6.39
C TRP A 349 -28.92 15.83 -7.17
#